data_2ed0055a41c1f97baeff3b4da9638494
#
_entry.id   2ed0055a41c1f97baeff3b4da9638494
#
_cell.length_a   1.000
_cell.length_b   1.000
_cell.length_c   1.000
_cell.angle_alpha   90.00
_cell.angle_beta   90.00
_cell.angle_gamma   90.00
#
_symmetry.space_group_name_H-M   'P 1'
#
loop_
_entity.id
_entity.type
_entity.pdbx_description
1 polymer ?
#
loop_
_entity_poly.entity_id
_entity_poly.type
_entity_poly.pdbx_seq_one_letter_code
_entity_poly.pdbx_strand_id
1 'polypeptide(L)'
;MTQSSLSRMIAGLEDELGVYLFEKQGRNVRLTKQGRLFYDHVRLGLGQIEQGVQSVRHSLEPGGGIVDFGFIYALSTDFIPQRIREFSRRTGDRISFRFYQGNSRYILPKIQDESYDLGICSWMGSYPQLLFTPLVRHEYVLVVDKEHPLAFRERVTMQDAVEFDFILPLDETSFVEDLFRERGLTPRVTSRVEEDHAVAALVSIGLGCAILPRNAALEQHGVKQISLSPQPLYRDFYLVRKKNKKLSPAAGRFYDFLLNREKQGENG
;
A
#
# COMPACT_ATOMS: atom_id res chain seq x y z
N MET A 1 -14.04 -11.36 42.43
CA MET A 1 -12.99 -10.59 43.14
C MET A 1 -13.64 -9.91 44.32
N THR A 2 -13.09 -10.02 45.53
CA THR A 2 -13.65 -9.35 46.72
C THR A 2 -13.16 -7.91 46.82
N GLN A 3 -13.93 -7.03 47.50
CA GLN A 3 -13.57 -5.63 47.70
C GLN A 3 -12.22 -5.46 48.39
N SER A 4 -11.92 -6.32 49.39
CA SER A 4 -10.63 -6.31 50.11
C SER A 4 -9.43 -6.70 49.22
N SER A 5 -9.63 -7.59 48.24
CA SER A 5 -8.59 -7.96 47.27
C SER A 5 -8.28 -6.82 46.31
N LEU A 6 -9.32 -6.16 45.81
CA LEU A 6 -9.17 -4.99 44.92
C LEU A 6 -8.45 -3.84 45.63
N SER A 7 -8.85 -3.51 46.87
CA SER A 7 -8.20 -2.46 47.66
C SER A 7 -6.70 -2.72 47.89
N ARG A 8 -6.31 -3.98 48.15
CA ARG A 8 -4.88 -4.33 48.30
C ARG A 8 -4.09 -4.18 47.02
N MET A 9 -4.67 -4.59 45.86
CA MET A 9 -4.00 -4.43 44.57
C MET A 9 -3.80 -2.96 44.20
N ILE A 10 -4.82 -2.11 44.45
CA ILE A 10 -4.72 -0.66 44.25
C ILE A 10 -3.65 -0.05 45.15
N ALA A 11 -3.64 -0.38 46.45
CA ALA A 11 -2.62 0.11 47.37
C ALA A 11 -1.20 -0.31 46.95
N GLY A 12 -1.00 -1.55 46.51
CA GLY A 12 0.28 -2.01 45.96
C GLY A 12 0.72 -1.25 44.72
N LEU A 13 -0.21 -0.91 43.83
CA LEU A 13 0.07 -0.11 42.65
C LEU A 13 0.42 1.37 43.02
N GLU A 14 -0.29 1.93 43.99
CA GLU A 14 -0.01 3.28 44.51
C GLU A 14 1.37 3.34 45.18
N ASP A 15 1.74 2.30 45.92
CA ASP A 15 3.06 2.19 46.56
C ASP A 15 4.18 2.08 45.49
N GLU A 16 3.96 1.27 44.44
CA GLU A 16 4.93 1.11 43.33
C GLU A 16 5.14 2.43 42.54
N LEU A 17 4.04 3.17 42.30
CA LEU A 17 4.09 4.42 41.58
C LEU A 17 4.51 5.63 42.47
N GLY A 18 4.50 5.45 43.78
CA GLY A 18 4.80 6.51 44.74
C GLY A 18 3.77 7.65 44.78
N VAL A 19 2.55 7.41 44.31
CA VAL A 19 1.47 8.41 44.24
C VAL A 19 0.11 7.77 44.53
N TYR A 20 -0.80 8.53 45.15
CA TYR A 20 -2.18 8.07 45.28
C TYR A 20 -2.95 8.28 43.99
N LEU A 21 -3.61 7.21 43.52
CA LEU A 21 -4.46 7.24 42.33
C LEU A 21 -5.91 7.57 42.68
N PHE A 22 -6.32 7.29 43.95
CA PHE A 22 -7.67 7.52 44.43
C PHE A 22 -7.67 8.41 45.69
N GLU A 23 -8.71 9.21 45.84
CA GLU A 23 -8.96 10.01 47.02
C GLU A 23 -10.42 9.90 47.46
N LYS A 24 -10.66 10.07 48.77
CA LYS A 24 -12.02 10.06 49.35
C LYS A 24 -12.66 11.43 49.15
N GLN A 25 -13.90 11.46 48.65
CA GLN A 25 -14.75 12.63 48.59
C GLN A 25 -16.08 12.32 49.33
N GLY A 26 -16.13 12.61 50.61
CA GLY A 26 -17.26 12.23 51.47
C GLY A 26 -17.37 10.69 51.57
N ARG A 27 -18.51 10.13 51.14
CA ARG A 27 -18.75 8.66 51.12
C ARG A 27 -18.24 7.97 49.83
N ASN A 28 -17.80 8.76 48.85
CA ASN A 28 -17.38 8.25 47.52
C ASN A 28 -15.86 8.27 47.38
N VAL A 29 -15.37 7.52 46.40
CA VAL A 29 -13.97 7.50 45.97
C VAL A 29 -13.90 8.08 44.56
N ARG A 30 -12.95 8.95 44.29
CA ARG A 30 -12.66 9.47 42.95
C ARG A 30 -11.18 9.36 42.59
N LEU A 31 -10.87 9.47 41.31
CA LEU A 31 -9.50 9.55 40.88
C LEU A 31 -8.86 10.89 41.22
N THR A 32 -7.63 10.85 41.72
CA THR A 32 -6.76 12.04 41.83
C THR A 32 -6.39 12.54 40.41
N LYS A 33 -5.68 13.68 40.32
CA LYS A 33 -5.14 14.15 39.04
C LYS A 33 -4.16 13.13 38.42
N GLN A 34 -3.29 12.54 39.22
CA GLN A 34 -2.34 11.49 38.82
C GLN A 34 -3.09 10.20 38.45
N GLY A 35 -4.12 9.83 39.24
CA GLY A 35 -4.99 8.72 38.94
C GLY A 35 -5.70 8.83 37.59
N ARG A 36 -6.17 10.04 37.24
CA ARG A 36 -6.79 10.32 35.94
C ARG A 36 -5.79 10.13 34.78
N LEU A 37 -4.60 10.71 34.91
CA LEU A 37 -3.54 10.58 33.93
C LEU A 37 -3.17 9.09 33.71
N PHE A 38 -2.97 8.35 34.80
CA PHE A 38 -2.64 6.92 34.74
C PHE A 38 -3.78 6.10 34.12
N TYR A 39 -5.03 6.36 34.54
CA TYR A 39 -6.21 5.67 33.99
C TYR A 39 -6.34 5.83 32.48
N ASP A 40 -6.11 7.04 31.95
CA ASP A 40 -6.24 7.28 30.51
C ASP A 40 -5.23 6.46 29.71
N HIS A 41 -3.99 6.34 30.18
CA HIS A 41 -2.96 5.49 29.56
C HIS A 41 -3.27 3.99 29.70
N VAL A 42 -3.69 3.55 30.89
CA VAL A 42 -4.06 2.14 31.13
C VAL A 42 -5.24 1.72 30.29
N ARG A 43 -6.26 2.58 30.18
CA ARG A 43 -7.43 2.31 29.34
C ARG A 43 -7.06 2.13 27.88
N LEU A 44 -6.16 2.96 27.35
CA LEU A 44 -5.67 2.83 25.99
C LEU A 44 -4.87 1.53 25.81
N GLY A 45 -3.98 1.22 26.75
CA GLY A 45 -3.17 -0.02 26.70
C GLY A 45 -4.02 -1.28 26.76
N LEU A 46 -5.01 -1.33 27.67
CA LEU A 46 -5.94 -2.45 27.75
C LEU A 46 -6.79 -2.60 26.48
N GLY A 47 -7.24 -1.47 25.90
CA GLY A 47 -7.95 -1.48 24.64
C GLY A 47 -7.14 -2.06 23.50
N GLN A 48 -5.83 -1.78 23.43
CA GLN A 48 -4.92 -2.38 22.45
C GLN A 48 -4.76 -3.90 22.66
N ILE A 49 -4.66 -4.34 23.92
CA ILE A 49 -4.58 -5.78 24.25
C ILE A 49 -5.87 -6.49 23.82
N GLU A 50 -7.04 -5.92 24.14
CA GLU A 50 -8.34 -6.45 23.72
C GLU A 50 -8.47 -6.55 22.20
N GLN A 51 -8.05 -5.50 21.47
CA GLN A 51 -8.00 -5.53 20.01
C GLN A 51 -7.10 -6.65 19.49
N GLY A 52 -5.94 -6.85 20.11
CA GLY A 52 -5.03 -7.96 19.78
C GLY A 52 -5.70 -9.33 19.97
N VAL A 53 -6.37 -9.55 21.11
CA VAL A 53 -7.12 -10.79 21.38
C VAL A 53 -8.24 -11.00 20.35
N GLN A 54 -9.01 -9.97 20.02
CA GLN A 54 -10.07 -10.08 19.00
C GLN A 54 -9.49 -10.37 17.61
N SER A 55 -8.38 -9.76 17.23
CA SER A 55 -7.69 -10.03 15.96
C SER A 55 -7.25 -11.49 15.85
N VAL A 56 -6.67 -12.04 16.93
CA VAL A 56 -6.29 -13.47 16.99
C VAL A 56 -7.52 -14.36 16.88
N ARG A 57 -8.59 -14.08 17.62
CA ARG A 57 -9.85 -14.85 17.54
C ARG A 57 -10.44 -14.82 16.14
N HIS A 58 -10.52 -13.64 15.53
CA HIS A 58 -11.03 -13.48 14.16
C HIS A 58 -10.18 -14.24 13.12
N SER A 59 -8.85 -14.29 13.32
CA SER A 59 -7.96 -15.07 12.44
C SER A 59 -8.18 -16.59 12.53
N LEU A 60 -8.79 -17.08 13.61
CA LEU A 60 -9.10 -18.49 13.84
C LEU A 60 -10.51 -18.89 13.40
N GLU A 61 -11.37 -17.93 13.08
CA GLU A 61 -12.73 -18.22 12.60
C GLU A 61 -12.69 -18.97 11.26
N PRO A 62 -13.47 -20.05 11.09
CA PRO A 62 -13.57 -20.73 9.81
C PRO A 62 -14.09 -19.77 8.72
N GLY A 63 -13.22 -19.43 7.79
CA GLY A 63 -13.57 -18.54 6.68
C GLY A 63 -13.29 -17.06 6.89
N GLY A 64 -12.94 -16.59 8.10
CA GLY A 64 -12.57 -15.21 8.42
C GLY A 64 -11.05 -14.99 8.45
N GLY A 65 -10.66 -13.76 8.80
CA GLY A 65 -9.27 -13.36 9.03
C GLY A 65 -8.95 -11.98 8.51
N ILE A 66 -7.73 -11.54 8.82
CA ILE A 66 -7.19 -10.26 8.35
C ILE A 66 -6.04 -10.57 7.39
N VAL A 67 -5.96 -9.82 6.31
CA VAL A 67 -4.84 -9.87 5.34
C VAL A 67 -4.11 -8.53 5.37
N ASP A 68 -2.84 -8.56 5.75
CA ASP A 68 -1.94 -7.42 5.63
C ASP A 68 -1.38 -7.38 4.21
N PHE A 69 -1.86 -6.42 3.41
CA PHE A 69 -1.62 -6.39 1.98
C PHE A 69 -0.98 -5.08 1.52
N GLY A 70 0.26 -5.19 1.01
CA GLY A 70 1.00 -4.08 0.43
C GLY A 70 0.86 -4.01 -1.08
N PHE A 71 0.77 -2.80 -1.66
CA PHE A 71 0.75 -2.62 -3.11
C PHE A 71 1.32 -1.27 -3.56
N ILE A 72 1.84 -1.26 -4.78
CA ILE A 72 2.43 -0.07 -5.38
C ILE A 72 1.38 0.94 -5.82
N TYR A 73 1.77 2.22 -5.90
CA TYR A 73 0.91 3.34 -6.30
C TYR A 73 0.21 3.09 -7.64
N ALA A 74 0.94 2.56 -8.62
CA ALA A 74 0.46 2.28 -9.98
C ALA A 74 -0.83 1.46 -10.07
N LEU A 75 -1.17 0.67 -9.05
CA LEU A 75 -2.31 -0.25 -9.05
C LEU A 75 -3.44 0.16 -8.11
N SER A 76 -3.28 1.30 -7.41
CA SER A 76 -4.14 1.68 -6.28
C SER A 76 -5.56 2.10 -6.67
N THR A 77 -5.77 2.64 -7.86
CA THR A 77 -7.02 3.30 -8.22
C THR A 77 -7.97 2.46 -9.06
N ASP A 78 -7.46 1.43 -9.73
CA ASP A 78 -8.27 0.56 -10.60
C ASP A 78 -8.12 -0.92 -10.27
N PHE A 79 -6.91 -1.48 -10.41
CA PHE A 79 -6.66 -2.91 -10.25
C PHE A 79 -7.01 -3.41 -8.84
N ILE A 80 -6.46 -2.79 -7.79
CA ILE A 80 -6.68 -3.24 -6.41
C ILE A 80 -8.15 -3.13 -6.00
N PRO A 81 -8.85 -1.97 -6.15
CA PRO A 81 -10.25 -1.86 -5.79
C PRO A 81 -11.14 -2.87 -6.52
N GLN A 82 -10.87 -3.12 -7.80
CA GLN A 82 -11.61 -4.09 -8.58
C GLN A 82 -11.42 -5.52 -8.05
N ARG A 83 -10.16 -5.92 -7.74
CA ARG A 83 -9.87 -7.25 -7.18
C ARG A 83 -10.48 -7.46 -5.80
N ILE A 84 -10.36 -6.46 -4.93
CA ILE A 84 -10.96 -6.52 -3.59
C ILE A 84 -12.48 -6.66 -3.67
N ARG A 85 -13.15 -5.83 -4.45
CA ARG A 85 -14.62 -5.90 -4.64
C ARG A 85 -15.05 -7.29 -5.09
N GLU A 86 -14.32 -7.88 -6.01
CA GLU A 86 -14.66 -9.19 -6.54
C GLU A 86 -14.39 -10.31 -5.52
N PHE A 87 -13.29 -10.22 -4.80
CA PHE A 87 -12.96 -11.16 -3.74
C PHE A 87 -14.00 -11.12 -2.61
N SER A 88 -14.38 -9.91 -2.13
CA SER A 88 -15.41 -9.73 -1.11
C SER A 88 -16.74 -10.32 -1.53
N ARG A 89 -17.16 -10.12 -2.79
CA ARG A 89 -18.39 -10.74 -3.31
C ARG A 89 -18.37 -12.28 -3.27
N ARG A 90 -17.19 -12.90 -3.46
CA ARG A 90 -17.04 -14.37 -3.43
C ARG A 90 -16.93 -14.93 -2.02
N THR A 91 -16.38 -14.17 -1.09
CA THR A 91 -16.09 -14.64 0.29
C THR A 91 -17.13 -14.18 1.32
N GLY A 92 -18.05 -13.27 0.94
CA GLY A 92 -19.13 -12.77 1.83
C GLY A 92 -18.59 -11.91 2.97
N ASP A 93 -17.64 -11.02 2.68
CA ASP A 93 -17.06 -10.01 3.60
C ASP A 93 -16.50 -10.55 4.93
N ARG A 94 -16.17 -11.85 4.98
CA ARG A 94 -15.59 -12.47 6.19
C ARG A 94 -14.09 -12.21 6.35
N ILE A 95 -13.43 -11.72 5.30
CA ILE A 95 -12.01 -11.40 5.29
C ILE A 95 -11.85 -9.90 5.29
N SER A 96 -11.15 -9.39 6.29
CA SER A 96 -10.81 -7.98 6.41
C SER A 96 -9.40 -7.74 5.87
N PHE A 97 -9.13 -6.52 5.42
CA PHE A 97 -7.82 -6.12 4.91
C PHE A 97 -7.26 -4.94 5.69
N ARG A 98 -5.95 -4.97 5.90
CA ARG A 98 -5.16 -3.78 6.20
C ARG A 98 -4.31 -3.48 4.97
N PHE A 99 -4.55 -2.32 4.38
CA PHE A 99 -3.90 -1.90 3.14
C PHE A 99 -2.71 -1.00 3.42
N TYR A 100 -1.61 -1.28 2.72
CA TYR A 100 -0.39 -0.50 2.80
C TYR A 100 0.06 -0.14 1.39
N GLN A 101 0.21 1.16 1.14
CA GLN A 101 0.58 1.68 -0.17
C GLN A 101 2.00 2.26 -0.11
N GLY A 102 2.78 2.06 -1.17
CA GLY A 102 4.13 2.58 -1.26
C GLY A 102 4.85 2.08 -2.52
N ASN A 103 6.13 2.35 -2.60
CA ASN A 103 6.99 1.76 -3.64
C ASN A 103 7.48 0.36 -3.25
N SER A 104 8.09 -0.35 -4.21
CA SER A 104 8.54 -1.73 -4.00
C SER A 104 9.59 -1.85 -2.89
N ARG A 105 10.48 -0.86 -2.71
CA ARG A 105 11.51 -0.85 -1.66
C ARG A 105 10.90 -0.74 -0.26
N TYR A 106 9.79 -0.06 -0.12
CA TYR A 106 9.06 0.02 1.14
C TYR A 106 8.31 -1.27 1.45
N ILE A 107 7.66 -1.86 0.44
CA ILE A 107 6.77 -3.03 0.60
C ILE A 107 7.56 -4.33 0.78
N LEU A 108 8.60 -4.58 -0.03
CA LEU A 108 9.33 -5.85 -0.03
C LEU A 108 9.98 -6.22 1.31
N PRO A 109 10.65 -5.29 2.04
CA PRO A 109 11.16 -5.58 3.38
C PRO A 109 10.06 -5.98 4.35
N LYS A 110 8.86 -5.39 4.24
CA LYS A 110 7.71 -5.70 5.09
C LYS A 110 7.10 -7.08 4.84
N ILE A 111 7.21 -7.58 3.61
CA ILE A 111 6.87 -8.98 3.31
C ILE A 111 7.98 -9.91 3.82
N GLN A 112 9.23 -9.50 3.72
CA GLN A 112 10.36 -10.30 4.18
C GLN A 112 10.39 -10.46 5.70
N ASP A 113 10.11 -9.40 6.46
CA ASP A 113 10.02 -9.40 7.93
C ASP A 113 8.66 -9.92 8.46
N GLU A 114 7.73 -10.29 7.56
CA GLU A 114 6.40 -10.85 7.85
C GLU A 114 5.39 -9.84 8.44
N SER A 115 5.70 -8.54 8.40
CA SER A 115 4.74 -7.49 8.75
C SER A 115 3.58 -7.42 7.75
N TYR A 116 3.82 -7.80 6.48
CA TYR A 116 2.78 -7.97 5.46
C TYR A 116 2.71 -9.44 5.04
N ASP A 117 1.49 -9.93 4.81
CA ASP A 117 1.27 -11.30 4.33
C ASP A 117 1.63 -11.44 2.84
N LEU A 118 1.19 -10.47 2.06
CA LEU A 118 1.28 -10.44 0.60
C LEU A 118 1.59 -9.01 0.12
N GLY A 119 2.11 -8.92 -1.10
CA GLY A 119 2.23 -7.63 -1.76
C GLY A 119 2.20 -7.74 -3.29
N ILE A 120 1.94 -6.61 -3.95
CA ILE A 120 2.12 -6.47 -5.39
C ILE A 120 3.19 -5.41 -5.63
N CYS A 121 4.28 -5.84 -6.28
CA CYS A 121 5.50 -5.04 -6.46
C CYS A 121 6.09 -5.25 -7.85
N SER A 122 7.00 -4.35 -8.25
CA SER A 122 7.94 -4.61 -9.33
C SER A 122 8.96 -5.67 -8.90
N TRP A 123 9.48 -6.43 -9.86
CA TRP A 123 10.57 -7.36 -9.59
C TRP A 123 11.83 -6.60 -9.18
N MET A 124 12.47 -7.07 -8.10
CA MET A 124 13.75 -6.57 -7.62
C MET A 124 14.63 -7.76 -7.25
N GLY A 125 15.78 -7.92 -7.91
CA GLY A 125 16.65 -9.09 -7.78
C GLY A 125 17.25 -9.36 -6.40
N SER A 126 17.12 -8.43 -5.45
CA SER A 126 17.82 -8.48 -4.16
C SER A 126 17.07 -9.22 -3.04
N TYR A 127 16.00 -9.97 -3.34
CA TYR A 127 15.14 -10.60 -2.34
C TYR A 127 15.01 -12.12 -2.56
N PRO A 128 16.08 -12.92 -2.29
CA PRO A 128 16.06 -14.37 -2.55
C PRO A 128 15.07 -15.13 -1.69
N GLN A 129 14.63 -14.57 -0.55
CA GLN A 129 13.65 -15.17 0.35
C GLN A 129 12.20 -14.90 -0.05
N LEU A 130 11.96 -14.06 -1.07
CA LEU A 130 10.64 -13.75 -1.58
C LEU A 130 10.36 -14.56 -2.85
N LEU A 131 9.09 -14.94 -3.01
CA LEU A 131 8.56 -15.54 -4.22
C LEU A 131 7.80 -14.46 -5.00
N PHE A 132 8.25 -14.20 -6.21
CA PHE A 132 7.61 -13.31 -7.16
C PHE A 132 6.86 -14.14 -8.19
N THR A 133 5.55 -14.00 -8.26
CA THR A 133 4.71 -14.65 -9.27
C THR A 133 4.15 -13.55 -10.19
N PRO A 134 4.37 -13.63 -11.52
CA PRO A 134 3.78 -12.66 -12.44
C PRO A 134 2.29 -12.52 -12.22
N LEU A 135 1.76 -11.28 -12.19
CA LEU A 135 0.36 -11.04 -11.88
C LEU A 135 -0.34 -10.17 -12.92
N VAL A 136 0.24 -9.06 -13.28
CA VAL A 136 -0.39 -8.09 -14.18
C VAL A 136 0.67 -7.33 -14.97
N ARG A 137 0.36 -7.03 -16.23
CA ARG A 137 1.17 -6.20 -17.11
C ARG A 137 0.45 -4.89 -17.38
N HIS A 138 1.11 -3.77 -17.11
CA HIS A 138 0.57 -2.44 -17.38
C HIS A 138 1.32 -1.75 -18.51
N GLU A 139 0.57 -1.10 -19.40
CA GLU A 139 1.14 -0.20 -20.40
C GLU A 139 1.63 1.08 -19.70
N TYR A 140 2.83 1.51 -20.04
CA TYR A 140 3.39 2.81 -19.66
C TYR A 140 3.24 3.78 -20.81
N VAL A 141 2.77 4.99 -20.53
CA VAL A 141 2.39 6.00 -21.50
C VAL A 141 3.06 7.33 -21.19
N LEU A 142 3.22 8.17 -22.20
CA LEU A 142 3.58 9.55 -21.99
C LEU A 142 2.35 10.30 -21.45
N VAL A 143 2.54 11.02 -20.36
CA VAL A 143 1.53 11.91 -19.75
C VAL A 143 1.96 13.33 -19.94
N VAL A 144 1.08 14.12 -20.52
CA VAL A 144 1.30 15.53 -20.85
C VAL A 144 0.10 16.37 -20.45
N ASP A 145 0.29 17.66 -20.28
CA ASP A 145 -0.82 18.62 -20.18
C ASP A 145 -1.70 18.56 -21.44
N LYS A 146 -2.99 18.90 -21.33
CA LYS A 146 -3.94 18.84 -22.44
C LYS A 146 -3.60 19.80 -23.60
N GLU A 147 -2.93 20.91 -23.31
CA GLU A 147 -2.51 21.91 -24.27
C GLU A 147 -1.10 21.67 -24.80
N HIS A 148 -0.41 20.65 -24.31
CA HIS A 148 0.94 20.31 -24.71
C HIS A 148 1.01 19.95 -26.20
N PRO A 149 2.05 20.37 -26.96
CA PRO A 149 2.17 20.10 -28.41
C PRO A 149 2.02 18.61 -28.79
N LEU A 150 2.42 17.69 -27.92
CA LEU A 150 2.27 16.26 -28.15
C LEU A 150 0.85 15.73 -27.84
N ALA A 151 0.00 16.47 -27.13
CA ALA A 151 -1.34 16.02 -26.71
C ALA A 151 -2.27 15.67 -27.89
N PHE A 152 -2.00 16.24 -29.07
CA PHE A 152 -2.79 16.01 -30.27
C PHE A 152 -2.32 14.82 -31.11
N ARG A 153 -1.27 14.13 -30.70
CA ARG A 153 -0.76 12.94 -31.38
C ARG A 153 -1.38 11.68 -30.77
N GLU A 154 -1.69 10.71 -31.63
CA GLU A 154 -2.16 9.40 -31.16
C GLU A 154 -1.03 8.56 -30.55
N ARG A 155 0.19 8.72 -31.06
CA ARG A 155 1.41 8.05 -30.58
C ARG A 155 2.60 8.99 -30.62
N VAL A 156 3.54 8.80 -29.74
CA VAL A 156 4.78 9.56 -29.66
C VAL A 156 5.96 8.63 -29.46
N THR A 157 7.12 9.01 -29.97
CA THR A 157 8.37 8.29 -29.70
C THR A 157 9.05 8.87 -28.47
N MET A 158 9.97 8.10 -27.87
CA MET A 158 10.83 8.62 -26.81
C MET A 158 11.70 9.80 -27.30
N GLN A 159 12.03 9.80 -28.62
CA GLN A 159 12.78 10.88 -29.27
C GLN A 159 11.97 12.16 -29.33
N ASP A 160 10.67 12.09 -29.62
CA ASP A 160 9.79 13.26 -29.60
C ASP A 160 9.66 13.80 -28.17
N ALA A 161 9.54 12.91 -27.20
CA ALA A 161 9.29 13.27 -25.81
C ALA A 161 10.51 13.93 -25.14
N VAL A 162 11.75 13.47 -25.45
CA VAL A 162 12.97 13.93 -24.79
C VAL A 162 13.29 15.41 -25.02
N GLU A 163 12.67 16.03 -26.04
CA GLU A 163 12.82 17.46 -26.34
C GLU A 163 12.16 18.37 -25.29
N PHE A 164 11.33 17.80 -24.41
CA PHE A 164 10.59 18.52 -23.38
C PHE A 164 11.15 18.24 -21.99
N ASP A 165 10.75 19.05 -21.02
CA ASP A 165 11.07 18.86 -19.61
C ASP A 165 10.35 17.63 -19.06
N PHE A 166 11.04 16.89 -18.19
CA PHE A 166 10.54 15.68 -17.58
C PHE A 166 10.41 15.78 -16.07
N ILE A 167 9.29 15.27 -15.56
CA ILE A 167 9.09 14.87 -14.18
C ILE A 167 9.33 13.37 -14.13
N LEU A 168 10.36 12.90 -13.43
CA LEU A 168 10.63 11.48 -13.29
C LEU A 168 9.97 10.92 -12.01
N PRO A 169 9.45 9.69 -12.06
CA PRO A 169 9.09 8.99 -10.85
C PRO A 169 10.31 8.87 -9.93
N LEU A 170 10.11 9.04 -8.62
CA LEU A 170 11.08 8.66 -7.61
C LEU A 170 11.01 7.15 -7.44
N ASP A 171 11.24 6.45 -8.56
CA ASP A 171 11.20 4.99 -8.67
C ASP A 171 12.60 4.42 -8.53
N GLU A 172 12.77 3.60 -7.53
CA GLU A 172 14.03 2.99 -7.17
C GLU A 172 14.47 1.86 -8.11
N THR A 173 13.59 1.45 -9.01
CA THR A 173 13.92 0.50 -10.07
C THR A 173 14.60 1.16 -11.27
N SER A 174 14.68 2.50 -11.29
CA SER A 174 15.21 3.29 -12.41
C SER A 174 14.55 2.97 -13.76
N PHE A 175 13.37 2.36 -13.76
CA PHE A 175 12.75 1.83 -14.96
C PHE A 175 12.64 2.88 -16.08
N VAL A 176 12.13 4.08 -15.78
CA VAL A 176 12.00 5.14 -16.78
C VAL A 176 13.36 5.70 -17.20
N GLU A 177 14.30 5.82 -16.27
CA GLU A 177 15.66 6.29 -16.57
C GLU A 177 16.42 5.27 -17.45
N ASP A 178 16.26 3.98 -17.17
CA ASP A 178 16.85 2.91 -17.97
C ASP A 178 16.31 2.92 -19.40
N LEU A 179 15.03 3.20 -19.59
CA LEU A 179 14.43 3.36 -20.92
C LEU A 179 15.09 4.45 -21.75
N PHE A 180 15.39 5.60 -21.13
CA PHE A 180 16.13 6.67 -21.80
C PHE A 180 17.57 6.25 -22.09
N ARG A 181 18.25 5.69 -21.11
CA ARG A 181 19.66 5.26 -21.24
C ARG A 181 19.85 4.19 -22.33
N GLU A 182 18.98 3.19 -22.39
CA GLU A 182 19.00 2.14 -23.41
C GLU A 182 18.85 2.69 -24.84
N ARG A 183 18.23 3.85 -24.99
CA ARG A 183 18.02 4.53 -26.27
C ARG A 183 19.03 5.64 -26.56
N GLY A 184 20.03 5.80 -25.68
CA GLY A 184 21.01 6.87 -25.78
C GLY A 184 20.41 8.27 -25.61
N LEU A 185 19.30 8.38 -24.90
CA LEU A 185 18.59 9.64 -24.66
C LEU A 185 18.85 10.17 -23.25
N THR A 186 18.89 11.48 -23.11
CA THR A 186 19.09 12.15 -21.80
C THR A 186 17.97 13.17 -21.59
N PRO A 187 16.95 12.86 -20.75
CA PRO A 187 15.87 13.80 -20.51
C PRO A 187 16.32 14.96 -19.63
N ARG A 188 15.76 16.16 -19.86
CA ARG A 188 15.94 17.30 -18.98
C ARG A 188 14.99 17.17 -17.80
N VAL A 189 15.49 16.74 -16.65
CA VAL A 189 14.70 16.46 -15.44
C VAL A 189 14.52 17.73 -14.62
N THR A 190 13.26 18.17 -14.44
CA THR A 190 12.91 19.33 -13.61
C THR A 190 12.57 18.95 -12.18
N SER A 191 12.00 17.77 -11.96
CA SER A 191 11.65 17.29 -10.63
C SER A 191 11.56 15.77 -10.56
N ARG A 192 11.54 15.24 -9.31
CA ARG A 192 11.31 13.83 -9.01
C ARG A 192 10.19 13.71 -7.97
N VAL A 193 9.23 12.83 -8.22
CA VAL A 193 8.03 12.68 -7.40
C VAL A 193 7.71 11.20 -7.25
N GLU A 194 7.27 10.78 -6.06
CA GLU A 194 7.10 9.37 -5.74
C GLU A 194 5.75 8.81 -6.22
N GLU A 195 4.69 9.60 -6.19
CA GLU A 195 3.31 9.16 -6.37
C GLU A 195 2.75 9.62 -7.72
N ASP A 196 2.16 8.69 -8.48
CA ASP A 196 1.72 8.92 -9.88
C ASP A 196 0.69 10.05 -10.02
N HIS A 197 -0.26 10.19 -9.08
CA HIS A 197 -1.25 11.28 -9.12
C HIS A 197 -0.63 12.64 -8.82
N ALA A 198 0.38 12.69 -7.95
CA ALA A 198 1.13 13.92 -7.70
C ALA A 198 1.94 14.32 -8.94
N VAL A 199 2.56 13.35 -9.63
CA VAL A 199 3.22 13.58 -10.93
C VAL A 199 2.22 14.14 -11.92
N ALA A 200 1.05 13.51 -12.10
CA ALA A 200 0.03 13.96 -13.04
C ALA A 200 -0.49 15.38 -12.73
N ALA A 201 -0.66 15.72 -11.45
CA ALA A 201 -1.04 17.08 -11.04
C ALA A 201 0.03 18.11 -11.39
N LEU A 202 1.32 17.79 -11.28
CA LEU A 202 2.41 18.67 -11.68
C LEU A 202 2.54 18.79 -13.21
N VAL A 203 2.28 17.70 -13.93
CA VAL A 203 2.20 17.72 -15.40
C VAL A 203 1.07 18.65 -15.87
N SER A 204 -0.08 18.62 -15.20
CA SER A 204 -1.24 19.43 -15.60
C SER A 204 -1.06 20.93 -15.49
N ILE A 205 -0.06 21.40 -14.73
CA ILE A 205 0.31 22.81 -14.63
C ILE A 205 1.50 23.19 -15.53
N GLY A 206 1.90 22.28 -16.43
CA GLY A 206 2.97 22.53 -17.41
C GLY A 206 4.39 22.44 -16.86
N LEU A 207 4.62 21.79 -15.71
CA LEU A 207 5.98 21.66 -15.14
C LEU A 207 6.89 20.72 -15.95
N GLY A 208 6.30 19.88 -16.79
CA GLY A 208 6.98 18.92 -17.66
C GLY A 208 6.04 17.80 -18.08
N CYS A 209 6.57 16.82 -18.79
CA CYS A 209 5.87 15.56 -19.10
C CYS A 209 6.41 14.40 -18.24
N ALA A 210 5.71 13.27 -18.22
CA ALA A 210 6.13 12.09 -17.47
C ALA A 210 5.79 10.79 -18.21
N ILE A 211 6.49 9.70 -17.88
CA ILE A 211 6.11 8.36 -18.31
C ILE A 211 5.56 7.62 -17.09
N LEU A 212 4.28 7.31 -17.11
CA LEU A 212 3.53 6.71 -16.02
C LEU A 212 2.76 5.47 -16.49
N PRO A 213 2.35 4.58 -15.59
CA PRO A 213 1.39 3.52 -15.92
C PRO A 213 0.09 4.13 -16.43
N ARG A 214 -0.49 3.56 -17.50
CA ARG A 214 -1.80 3.97 -18.01
C ARG A 214 -2.87 3.78 -16.93
N ASN A 215 -3.56 4.85 -16.58
CA ASN A 215 -4.59 4.84 -15.55
C ASN A 215 -5.64 5.90 -15.83
N ALA A 216 -6.89 5.48 -16.01
CA ALA A 216 -8.00 6.41 -16.31
C ALA A 216 -8.21 7.48 -15.22
N ALA A 217 -7.87 7.18 -13.96
CA ALA A 217 -7.97 8.15 -12.87
C ALA A 217 -7.02 9.35 -13.03
N LEU A 218 -5.91 9.22 -13.78
CA LEU A 218 -5.02 10.35 -14.05
C LEU A 218 -5.68 11.44 -14.92
N GLU A 219 -6.66 11.09 -15.75
CA GLU A 219 -7.37 12.05 -16.60
C GLU A 219 -8.13 13.12 -15.80
N GLN A 220 -8.49 12.80 -14.53
CA GLN A 220 -9.13 13.76 -13.62
C GLN A 220 -8.24 14.96 -13.30
N HIS A 221 -6.92 14.82 -13.44
CA HIS A 221 -5.96 15.91 -13.25
C HIS A 221 -5.85 16.86 -14.47
N GLY A 222 -6.59 16.58 -15.55
CA GLY A 222 -6.51 17.44 -16.74
C GLY A 222 -5.34 17.10 -17.66
N VAL A 223 -4.79 15.90 -17.57
CA VAL A 223 -3.70 15.42 -18.42
C VAL A 223 -4.20 14.56 -19.58
N LYS A 224 -3.33 14.35 -20.59
CA LYS A 224 -3.52 13.45 -21.71
C LYS A 224 -2.51 12.30 -21.62
N GLN A 225 -2.98 11.09 -21.87
CA GLN A 225 -2.17 9.87 -21.88
C GLN A 225 -1.98 9.38 -23.30
N ILE A 226 -0.73 9.25 -23.76
CA ILE A 226 -0.37 8.96 -25.16
C ILE A 226 0.49 7.70 -25.20
N SER A 227 0.12 6.71 -26.02
CA SER A 227 0.90 5.49 -26.20
C SER A 227 2.25 5.78 -26.85
N LEU A 228 3.29 5.11 -26.36
CA LEU A 228 4.62 5.19 -26.94
C LEU A 228 4.72 4.35 -28.22
N SER A 229 5.57 4.80 -29.15
CA SER A 229 5.86 4.14 -30.42
C SER A 229 7.38 3.88 -30.58
N PRO A 230 7.81 2.97 -31.45
CA PRO A 230 7.04 2.15 -32.39
C PRO A 230 6.23 1.03 -31.73
N GLN A 231 6.57 0.65 -30.48
CA GLN A 231 5.86 -0.39 -29.73
C GLN A 231 5.37 0.18 -28.40
N PRO A 232 4.19 -0.22 -27.91
CA PRO A 232 3.75 0.12 -26.57
C PRO A 232 4.75 -0.39 -25.52
N LEU A 233 4.95 0.41 -24.50
CA LEU A 233 5.84 0.10 -23.39
C LEU A 233 5.05 -0.61 -22.29
N TYR A 234 5.53 -1.75 -21.82
CA TYR A 234 4.89 -2.51 -20.75
C TYR A 234 5.84 -2.75 -19.59
N ARG A 235 5.26 -2.84 -18.39
CA ARG A 235 5.95 -3.25 -17.18
C ARG A 235 5.15 -4.32 -16.47
N ASP A 236 5.85 -5.38 -16.04
CA ASP A 236 5.25 -6.48 -15.29
C ASP A 236 5.28 -6.19 -13.79
N PHE A 237 4.18 -6.50 -13.11
CA PHE A 237 4.06 -6.48 -11.66
C PHE A 237 3.77 -7.88 -11.15
N TYR A 238 4.27 -8.15 -9.95
CA TYR A 238 4.33 -9.49 -9.39
C TYR A 238 3.57 -9.54 -8.08
N LEU A 239 2.80 -10.59 -7.88
CA LEU A 239 2.31 -10.97 -6.56
C LEU A 239 3.47 -11.57 -5.78
N VAL A 240 3.73 -11.02 -4.59
CA VAL A 240 4.90 -11.34 -3.79
C VAL A 240 4.47 -11.87 -2.43
N ARG A 241 5.14 -12.95 -2.00
CA ARG A 241 5.03 -13.50 -0.66
C ARG A 241 6.38 -14.02 -0.18
N LYS A 242 6.52 -14.25 1.12
CA LYS A 242 7.71 -14.92 1.65
C LYS A 242 7.73 -16.40 1.22
N LYS A 243 8.89 -16.87 0.75
CA LYS A 243 9.11 -18.30 0.51
C LYS A 243 9.01 -19.07 1.81
N ASN A 244 8.60 -20.34 1.72
CA ASN A 244 8.57 -21.26 2.87
C ASN A 244 7.74 -20.80 4.07
N LYS A 245 6.99 -19.69 3.98
CA LYS A 245 5.99 -19.29 4.98
C LYS A 245 4.63 -19.85 4.58
N LYS A 246 3.98 -20.52 5.52
CA LYS A 246 2.57 -20.88 5.39
C LYS A 246 1.73 -19.62 5.59
N LEU A 247 0.97 -19.22 4.57
CA LEU A 247 0.03 -18.13 4.69
C LEU A 247 -1.11 -18.49 5.65
N SER A 248 -1.68 -17.49 6.30
CA SER A 248 -2.96 -17.64 7.01
C SER A 248 -4.04 -18.15 6.05
N PRO A 249 -5.10 -18.81 6.52
CA PRO A 249 -6.20 -19.24 5.63
C PRO A 249 -6.81 -18.11 4.82
N ALA A 250 -6.92 -16.90 5.39
CA ALA A 250 -7.41 -15.71 4.70
C ALA A 250 -6.45 -15.23 3.60
N ALA A 251 -5.15 -15.07 3.94
CA ALA A 251 -4.13 -14.64 2.99
C ALA A 251 -3.93 -15.68 1.87
N GLY A 252 -3.99 -16.98 2.20
CA GLY A 252 -3.91 -18.06 1.21
C GLY A 252 -5.05 -18.00 0.19
N ARG A 253 -6.29 -17.83 0.65
CA ARG A 253 -7.46 -17.68 -0.24
C ARG A 253 -7.36 -16.46 -1.13
N PHE A 254 -6.89 -15.33 -0.59
CA PHE A 254 -6.70 -14.12 -1.40
C PHE A 254 -5.56 -14.30 -2.41
N TYR A 255 -4.46 -14.93 -2.03
CA TYR A 255 -3.36 -15.28 -2.92
C TYR A 255 -3.83 -16.14 -4.09
N ASP A 256 -4.54 -17.23 -3.80
CA ASP A 256 -5.06 -18.14 -4.82
C ASP A 256 -6.11 -17.44 -5.72
N PHE A 257 -6.94 -16.57 -5.17
CA PHE A 257 -7.89 -15.77 -5.93
C PHE A 257 -7.18 -14.86 -6.94
N LEU A 258 -6.13 -14.16 -6.52
CA LEU A 258 -5.39 -13.26 -7.41
C LEU A 258 -4.74 -14.02 -8.56
N LEU A 259 -4.17 -15.20 -8.31
CA LEU A 259 -3.52 -16.02 -9.34
C LEU A 259 -4.49 -16.77 -10.27
N ASN A 260 -5.63 -17.19 -9.77
CA ASN A 260 -6.55 -18.03 -10.58
C ASN A 260 -7.28 -17.24 -11.68
N ARG A 261 -7.21 -15.93 -11.69
CA ARG A 261 -7.89 -15.11 -12.70
C ARG A 261 -7.10 -14.94 -14.00
N GLU A 262 -5.79 -15.01 -13.96
CA GLU A 262 -4.99 -14.95 -15.20
C GLU A 262 -5.26 -16.15 -16.13
N LYS A 263 -5.63 -17.30 -15.58
CA LYS A 263 -6.00 -18.49 -16.37
C LYS A 263 -7.33 -18.37 -17.12
N GLN A 264 -8.17 -17.36 -16.80
CA GLN A 264 -9.47 -17.14 -17.46
C GLN A 264 -9.47 -15.97 -18.45
N GLY A 265 -8.45 -15.10 -18.43
CA GLY A 265 -8.33 -13.94 -19.32
C GLY A 265 -7.63 -14.21 -20.67
N GLU A 266 -6.94 -15.35 -20.82
CA GLU A 266 -6.28 -15.72 -22.08
C GLU A 266 -7.19 -16.46 -23.08
N ASN A 267 -8.46 -16.70 -22.74
CA ASN A 267 -9.45 -17.39 -23.59
C ASN A 267 -10.67 -16.50 -23.95
N GLY A 268 -10.49 -15.17 -24.05
CA GLY A 268 -11.54 -14.25 -24.46
C GLY A 268 -11.10 -13.30 -25.56
#